data_e41300ff4b2a39e7e11433bec67413a6
#
_entry.id   e41300ff4b2a39e7e11433bec67413a6
#
_cell.length_a   1.000
_cell.length_b   1.000
_cell.length_c   1.000
_cell.angle_alpha   90.00
_cell.angle_beta   90.00
_cell.angle_gamma   90.00
#
_symmetry.space_group_name_H-M   'P 1'
#
loop_
_entity.id
_entity.type
_entity.pdbx_description
1 polymer ?
#
loop_
_entity_poly.entity_id
_entity_poly.type
_entity_poly.pdbx_seq_one_letter_code
_entity_poly.pdbx_strand_id
1 'polypeptide(L)'
;MIGRLDRRGRLLWSLPKGHVEAGETAEDAAVREVEEETGIRGRVMAPLGTIDYWFVAADRRVHKTVHHYLLEAAGGELSDEDYEVDEVAWVPLPELRDRLAYAGERRLVDTATDLLADTA
;
A
#
# COMPACT_ATOMS: atom_id res chain seq x y z
N MET A 1 -3.96 -5.88 -1.98
CA MET A 1 -3.41 -4.88 -2.90
C MET A 1 -4.47 -4.22 -3.74
N ILE A 2 -4.17 -3.09 -4.32
CA ILE A 2 -5.08 -2.32 -5.15
C ILE A 2 -4.57 -2.28 -6.59
N GLY A 3 -5.51 -2.20 -7.54
CA GLY A 3 -5.21 -2.08 -8.95
C GLY A 3 -5.73 -0.77 -9.51
N ARG A 4 -4.93 -0.11 -10.34
CA ARG A 4 -5.30 1.10 -11.07
C ARG A 4 -4.97 0.93 -12.54
N LEU A 5 -5.87 1.36 -13.41
CA LEU A 5 -5.63 1.32 -14.84
C LEU A 5 -4.68 2.44 -15.25
N ASP A 6 -3.66 2.10 -16.06
CA ASP A 6 -2.78 3.10 -16.64
C ASP A 6 -3.43 3.73 -17.88
N ARG A 7 -2.72 4.66 -18.55
CA ARG A 7 -3.23 5.35 -19.74
C ARG A 7 -3.51 4.42 -20.92
N ARG A 8 -2.91 3.23 -20.92
CA ARG A 8 -3.08 2.21 -21.97
C ARG A 8 -4.13 1.18 -21.60
N GLY A 9 -4.83 1.36 -20.47
CA GLY A 9 -5.85 0.43 -20.01
C GLY A 9 -5.30 -0.83 -19.34
N ARG A 10 -4.00 -0.85 -18.98
CA ARG A 10 -3.41 -1.98 -18.26
C ARG A 10 -3.59 -1.79 -16.77
N LEU A 11 -3.94 -2.87 -16.07
CA LEU A 11 -4.09 -2.85 -14.62
C LEU A 11 -2.73 -3.00 -13.95
N LEU A 12 -2.34 -1.99 -13.17
CA LEU A 12 -1.11 -1.98 -12.39
C LEU A 12 -1.45 -2.20 -10.93
N TRP A 13 -0.84 -3.21 -10.32
CA TRP A 13 -1.07 -3.54 -8.92
C TRP A 13 -0.05 -2.85 -8.02
N SER A 14 -0.53 -2.35 -6.88
CA SER A 14 0.31 -1.68 -5.88
C SER A 14 -0.21 -1.94 -4.48
N LEU A 15 0.62 -1.59 -3.48
CA LEU A 15 0.21 -1.59 -2.09
C LEU A 15 -0.63 -0.34 -1.81
N PRO A 16 -1.67 -0.44 -0.94
CA PRO A 16 -2.43 0.74 -0.52
C PRO A 16 -1.51 1.74 0.17
N LYS A 17 -1.68 3.01 -0.15
CA LYS A 17 -0.91 4.09 0.47
C LYS A 17 -1.61 5.42 0.26
N GLY A 18 -1.21 6.41 1.03
CA GLY A 18 -1.70 7.77 0.87
C GLY A 18 -0.94 8.77 1.73
N HIS A 19 -1.45 10.00 1.77
CA HIS A 19 -0.82 11.09 2.48
C HIS A 19 -1.15 11.09 3.97
N VAL A 20 -0.16 11.46 4.80
CA VAL A 20 -0.40 11.78 6.20
C VAL A 20 -1.13 13.12 6.27
N GLU A 21 -2.28 13.15 6.90
CA GLU A 21 -3.06 14.37 7.11
C GLU A 21 -2.65 15.07 8.40
N ALA A 22 -3.04 16.35 8.54
CA ALA A 22 -2.74 17.12 9.74
C ALA A 22 -3.30 16.42 10.98
N GLY A 23 -2.46 16.27 12.00
CA GLY A 23 -2.85 15.62 13.24
C GLY A 23 -2.75 14.09 13.25
N GLU A 24 -2.42 13.48 12.12
CA GLU A 24 -2.20 12.05 12.04
C GLU A 24 -0.73 11.70 12.24
N THR A 25 -0.48 10.50 12.82
CA THR A 25 0.82 9.87 12.73
C THR A 25 0.91 9.11 11.39
N ALA A 26 2.11 8.71 10.99
CA ALA A 26 2.28 7.87 9.80
C ALA A 26 1.52 6.54 9.93
N GLU A 27 1.47 5.98 11.13
CA GLU A 27 0.71 4.75 11.41
C GLU A 27 -0.79 4.95 11.25
N ASP A 28 -1.33 6.06 11.78
CA ASP A 28 -2.75 6.41 11.61
C ASP A 28 -3.11 6.57 10.14
N ALA A 29 -2.24 7.23 9.38
CA ALA A 29 -2.44 7.42 7.94
C ALA A 29 -2.46 6.08 7.21
N ALA A 30 -1.57 5.16 7.56
CA ALA A 30 -1.53 3.84 6.95
C ALA A 30 -2.83 3.08 7.18
N VAL A 31 -3.34 3.07 8.41
CA VAL A 31 -4.60 2.40 8.75
C VAL A 31 -5.77 3.03 8.00
N ARG A 32 -5.85 4.35 7.98
CA ARG A 32 -6.92 5.08 7.28
C ARG A 32 -6.91 4.82 5.79
N GLU A 33 -5.73 4.92 5.15
CA GLU A 33 -5.62 4.75 3.69
C GLU A 33 -5.95 3.32 3.26
N VAL A 34 -5.53 2.32 4.02
CA VAL A 34 -5.89 0.93 3.72
C VAL A 34 -7.40 0.74 3.78
N GLU A 35 -8.07 1.29 4.80
CA GLU A 35 -9.52 1.20 4.90
C GLU A 35 -10.23 1.95 3.78
N GLU A 36 -9.78 3.16 3.45
CA GLU A 36 -10.36 3.94 2.35
C GLU A 36 -10.23 3.22 1.00
N GLU A 37 -9.06 2.68 0.72
CA GLU A 37 -8.76 2.09 -0.58
C GLU A 37 -9.25 0.65 -0.73
N THR A 38 -9.39 -0.11 0.35
CA THR A 38 -9.69 -1.54 0.29
C THR A 38 -10.93 -1.97 1.06
N GLY A 39 -11.41 -1.16 2.00
CA GLY A 39 -12.50 -1.54 2.90
C GLY A 39 -12.05 -2.34 4.12
N ILE A 40 -10.78 -2.67 4.23
CA ILE A 40 -10.25 -3.48 5.33
C ILE A 40 -9.73 -2.60 6.45
N ARG A 41 -10.16 -2.87 7.68
CA ARG A 41 -9.61 -2.25 8.88
C ARG A 41 -8.44 -3.05 9.38
N GLY A 42 -7.29 -2.40 9.50
CA GLY A 42 -6.06 -3.01 9.94
C GLY A 42 -5.58 -2.51 11.29
N ARG A 43 -4.68 -3.27 11.89
CA ARG A 43 -3.96 -2.90 13.09
C ARG A 43 -2.48 -3.01 12.79
N VAL A 44 -1.72 -1.96 13.13
CA VAL A 44 -0.28 -1.94 12.87
C VAL A 44 0.43 -2.99 13.70
N MET A 45 1.23 -3.82 13.03
CA MET A 45 2.06 -4.84 13.67
C MET A 45 3.53 -4.45 13.69
N ALA A 46 4.04 -3.93 12.57
CA ALA A 46 5.46 -3.59 12.45
C ALA A 46 5.69 -2.63 11.28
N PRO A 47 6.73 -1.79 11.34
CA PRO A 47 7.13 -1.01 10.18
C PRO A 47 7.78 -1.92 9.14
N LEU A 48 7.54 -1.64 7.86
CA LEU A 48 8.19 -2.35 6.75
C LEU A 48 9.33 -1.55 6.15
N GLY A 49 9.25 -0.23 6.21
CA GLY A 49 10.24 0.66 5.62
C GLY A 49 9.59 1.79 4.86
N THR A 50 10.40 2.54 4.15
CA THR A 50 9.96 3.71 3.40
C THR A 50 10.24 3.53 1.91
N ILE A 51 9.40 4.19 1.11
CA ILE A 51 9.62 4.30 -0.34
C ILE A 51 9.60 5.78 -0.69
N ASP A 52 10.56 6.20 -1.50
CA ASP A 52 10.63 7.55 -2.01
C ASP A 52 9.99 7.61 -3.38
N TYR A 53 9.08 8.55 -3.55
CA TYR A 53 8.40 8.80 -4.83
C TYR A 53 8.79 10.18 -5.34
N TRP A 54 9.12 10.25 -6.64
CA TRP A 54 9.42 11.49 -7.32
C TRP A 54 8.38 11.73 -8.41
N PHE A 55 7.86 12.94 -8.49
CA PHE A 55 6.92 13.30 -9.54
C PHE A 55 7.06 14.76 -9.90
N VAL A 56 6.52 15.16 -11.04
CA VAL A 56 6.54 16.54 -11.52
C VAL A 56 5.14 17.12 -11.33
N ALA A 57 5.07 18.25 -10.64
CA ALA A 57 3.83 19.00 -10.44
C ALA A 57 4.14 20.47 -10.62
N ALA A 58 3.37 21.18 -11.47
CA ALA A 58 3.53 22.61 -11.75
C ALA A 58 5.00 22.99 -12.06
N ASP A 59 5.64 22.23 -12.97
CA ASP A 59 7.03 22.39 -13.40
C ASP A 59 8.07 22.20 -12.28
N ARG A 60 7.67 21.62 -11.16
CA ARG A 60 8.56 21.35 -10.04
C ARG A 60 8.71 19.84 -9.86
N ARG A 61 9.92 19.42 -9.53
CA ARG A 61 10.19 18.05 -9.14
C ARG A 61 9.87 17.90 -7.65
N VAL A 62 8.90 17.04 -7.33
CA VAL A 62 8.44 16.83 -5.96
C VAL A 62 8.89 15.47 -5.47
N HIS A 63 9.48 15.45 -4.28
CA HIS A 63 9.90 14.24 -3.58
C HIS A 63 8.94 13.95 -2.43
N LYS A 64 8.51 12.70 -2.32
CA LYS A 64 7.62 12.26 -1.25
C LYS A 64 8.11 10.95 -0.68
N THR A 65 8.22 10.88 0.64
CA THR A 65 8.53 9.65 1.36
C THR A 65 7.28 9.08 1.98
N VAL A 66 7.01 7.82 1.71
CA VAL A 66 5.85 7.11 2.29
C VAL A 66 6.36 6.02 3.21
N HIS A 67 5.85 6.02 4.44
CA HIS A 67 6.12 4.98 5.44
C HIS A 67 5.11 3.86 5.28
N HIS A 68 5.58 2.64 5.07
CA HIS A 68 4.75 1.45 4.94
C HIS A 68 4.83 0.59 6.19
N TYR A 69 3.72 -0.07 6.50
CA TYR A 69 3.58 -0.89 7.70
C TYR A 69 2.96 -2.24 7.37
N LEU A 70 3.32 -3.24 8.17
CA LEU A 70 2.62 -4.52 8.17
C LEU A 70 1.42 -4.39 9.08
N LEU A 71 0.22 -4.64 8.55
CA LEU A 71 -1.03 -4.57 9.28
C LEU A 71 -1.65 -5.95 9.40
N GLU A 72 -2.27 -6.22 10.56
CA GLU A 72 -3.15 -7.37 10.72
C GLU A 72 -4.58 -6.94 10.37
N ALA A 73 -5.26 -7.71 9.54
CA ALA A 73 -6.66 -7.45 9.22
C ALA A 73 -7.51 -7.71 10.46
N ALA A 74 -8.21 -6.67 10.92
CA ALA A 74 -9.03 -6.72 12.14
C ALA A 74 -10.53 -6.68 11.84
N GLY A 75 -10.94 -6.40 10.61
CA GLY A 75 -12.35 -6.33 10.23
C GLY A 75 -12.55 -5.70 8.86
N GLY A 76 -13.81 -5.55 8.49
CA GLY A 76 -14.19 -4.97 7.21
C GLY A 76 -14.29 -6.02 6.10
N GLU A 77 -14.68 -5.55 4.93
CA GLU A 77 -14.82 -6.38 3.73
C GLU A 77 -14.16 -5.65 2.56
N LEU A 78 -13.56 -6.40 1.65
CA LEU A 78 -12.97 -5.80 0.45
C LEU A 78 -14.01 -5.00 -0.33
N SER A 79 -13.63 -3.77 -0.69
CA SER A 79 -14.48 -2.86 -1.45
C SER A 79 -13.61 -2.07 -2.43
N ASP A 80 -14.08 -1.90 -3.64
CA ASP A 80 -13.47 -1.08 -4.68
C ASP A 80 -14.23 0.24 -4.88
N GLU A 81 -14.99 0.66 -3.88
CA GLU A 81 -15.81 1.88 -3.96
C GLU A 81 -15.01 3.18 -3.98
N ASP A 82 -13.76 3.15 -3.56
CA ASP A 82 -12.88 4.32 -3.66
C ASP A 82 -12.63 4.67 -5.13
N TYR A 83 -12.94 5.91 -5.51
CA TYR A 83 -12.83 6.34 -6.91
C TYR A 83 -11.40 6.33 -7.46
N GLU A 84 -10.39 6.29 -6.60
CA GLU A 84 -8.99 6.22 -7.00
C GLU A 84 -8.53 4.79 -7.28
N VAL A 85 -9.39 3.80 -7.05
CA VAL A 85 -9.07 2.39 -7.15
C VAL A 85 -10.01 1.71 -8.14
N ASP A 86 -9.45 1.00 -9.10
CA ASP A 86 -10.25 0.26 -10.08
C ASP A 86 -10.54 -1.17 -9.63
N GLU A 87 -9.65 -1.75 -8.82
CA GLU A 87 -9.80 -3.12 -8.33
C GLU A 87 -9.09 -3.32 -7.00
N VAL A 88 -9.60 -4.22 -6.15
CA VAL A 88 -8.95 -4.65 -4.92
C VAL A 88 -8.92 -6.17 -4.86
N ALA A 89 -7.90 -6.74 -4.24
CA ALA A 89 -7.78 -8.18 -4.11
C ALA A 89 -6.95 -8.61 -2.91
N TRP A 90 -7.36 -9.74 -2.29
CA TRP A 90 -6.49 -10.52 -1.43
C TRP A 90 -5.57 -11.33 -2.34
N VAL A 91 -4.29 -11.31 -2.05
CA VAL A 91 -3.30 -12.06 -2.81
C VAL A 91 -2.43 -12.83 -1.83
N PRO A 92 -2.23 -14.14 -2.04
CA PRO A 92 -1.33 -14.91 -1.19
C PRO A 92 0.05 -14.28 -1.17
N LEU A 93 0.66 -14.20 0.00
CA LEU A 93 1.96 -13.54 0.17
C LEU A 93 3.04 -14.05 -0.80
N PRO A 94 3.16 -15.37 -1.07
CA PRO A 94 4.16 -15.85 -2.02
C PRO A 94 3.98 -15.36 -3.46
N GLU A 95 2.77 -14.97 -3.84
CA GLU A 95 2.45 -14.49 -5.20
C GLU A 95 2.51 -12.96 -5.30
N LEU A 96 2.48 -12.27 -4.16
CA LEU A 96 2.33 -10.82 -4.11
C LEU A 96 3.49 -10.11 -4.80
N ARG A 97 4.71 -10.57 -4.56
CA ARG A 97 5.92 -9.97 -5.12
C ARG A 97 5.88 -9.90 -6.65
N ASP A 98 5.45 -10.99 -7.29
CA ASP A 98 5.43 -11.07 -8.75
C ASP A 98 4.32 -10.23 -9.38
N ARG A 99 3.27 -9.92 -8.61
CA ARG A 99 2.13 -9.16 -9.11
C ARG A 99 2.29 -7.66 -8.96
N LEU A 100 3.13 -7.20 -8.02
CA LEU A 100 3.35 -5.78 -7.80
C LEU A 100 4.16 -5.16 -8.94
N ALA A 101 3.70 -3.97 -9.39
CA ALA A 101 4.32 -3.26 -10.51
C ALA A 101 5.62 -2.54 -10.13
N TYR A 102 5.83 -2.24 -8.85
CA TYR A 102 6.90 -1.34 -8.41
C TYR A 102 7.97 -2.06 -7.60
N ALA A 103 9.24 -1.86 -7.98
CA ALA A 103 10.38 -2.54 -7.34
C ALA A 103 10.52 -2.22 -5.84
N GLY A 104 10.25 -0.97 -5.45
CA GLY A 104 10.31 -0.59 -4.04
C GLY A 104 9.31 -1.34 -3.20
N GLU A 105 8.10 -1.54 -3.71
CA GLU A 105 7.06 -2.30 -3.02
C GLU A 105 7.40 -3.78 -2.92
N ARG A 106 8.03 -4.35 -3.95
CA ARG A 106 8.49 -5.75 -3.93
C ARG A 106 9.49 -5.98 -2.79
N ARG A 107 10.40 -5.03 -2.56
CA ARG A 107 11.35 -5.11 -1.44
C ARG A 107 10.65 -5.11 -0.09
N LEU A 108 9.59 -4.34 0.06
CA LEU A 108 8.80 -4.31 1.30
C LEU A 108 8.09 -5.64 1.55
N VAL A 109 7.64 -6.31 0.49
CA VAL A 109 7.04 -7.64 0.60
C VAL A 109 8.08 -8.65 1.10
N ASP A 110 9.31 -8.56 0.62
CA ASP A 110 10.40 -9.43 1.09
C ASP A 110 10.64 -9.21 2.60
N THR A 111 10.63 -7.95 3.06
CA THR A 111 10.73 -7.63 4.48
C THR A 111 9.56 -8.20 5.28
N ALA A 112 8.35 -8.08 4.78
CA ALA A 112 7.16 -8.64 5.44
C ALA A 112 7.25 -10.17 5.55
N THR A 113 7.72 -10.82 4.50
CA THR A 113 7.91 -12.27 4.49
C THR A 113 8.88 -12.71 5.58
N ASP A 114 10.00 -12.01 5.72
CA ASP A 114 10.99 -12.29 6.74
C ASP A 114 10.44 -12.08 8.16
N LEU A 115 9.70 -10.99 8.38
CA LEU A 115 9.08 -10.70 9.68
C LEU A 115 8.07 -11.79 10.08
N LEU A 116 7.25 -12.25 9.14
CA LEU A 116 6.26 -13.28 9.39
C LEU A 116 6.89 -14.65 9.63
N ALA A 117 8.00 -14.94 8.97
CA ALA A 117 8.75 -16.18 9.21
C ALA A 117 9.34 -16.23 10.62
N ASP A 118 9.82 -15.08 11.12
CA ASP A 118 10.42 -14.99 12.47
C ASP A 118 9.39 -15.15 13.59
N THR A 119 8.10 -14.94 13.31
CA THR A 119 7.03 -15.07 14.30
C THR A 119 6.36 -16.45 14.30
N ALA A 120 6.75 -17.29 13.38
CA ALA A 120 6.14 -18.62 13.21
C ALA A 120 6.60 -19.62 14.29
#